data_d5fb3ce1cbce6c1e0daa0be32e550f3d
#
_entry.id   d5fb3ce1cbce6c1e0daa0be32e550f3d
#
_cell.length_a   1.000
_cell.length_b   1.000
_cell.length_c   1.000
_cell.angle_alpha   90.00
_cell.angle_beta   90.00
_cell.angle_gamma   90.00
#
_symmetry.space_group_name_H-M   'P 1'
#
loop_
_entity.id
_entity.type
_entity.pdbx_description
1 polymer ?
#
loop_
_entity_poly.entity_id
_entity_poly.type
_entity_poly.pdbx_seq_one_letter_code
_entity_poly.pdbx_strand_id
1 'polypeptide(L)' 'MTKIITCSELWRLTLEELGALFRTLQIELRRTAPGSAERGIVLASLENVRRAMAARLTRRQKP' A
#
# COMPACT_ATOMS: atom_id res chain seq x y z
N MET A 1 5.14 15.06 -5.68
CA MET A 1 4.56 15.19 -4.33
C MET A 1 3.89 13.90 -3.92
N THR A 2 4.26 13.39 -2.76
CA THR A 2 3.73 12.10 -2.28
C THR A 2 2.41 12.34 -1.56
N LYS A 3 1.41 11.55 -1.87
CA LYS A 3 0.15 11.63 -1.15
C LYS A 3 -0.29 10.24 -0.72
N ILE A 4 -1.06 10.19 0.36
CA ILE A 4 -1.54 8.93 0.89
C ILE A 4 -2.50 8.27 -0.09
N ILE A 5 -2.25 6.98 -0.33
CA ILE A 5 -3.15 6.19 -1.18
C ILE A 5 -4.28 5.69 -0.28
N THR A 6 -5.49 6.06 -0.63
CA THR A 6 -6.66 5.71 0.18
C THR A 6 -7.19 4.32 -0.18
N CYS A 7 -7.96 3.76 0.74
CA CYS A 7 -8.59 2.46 0.50
C CYS A 7 -9.52 2.49 -0.72
N SER A 8 -10.18 3.62 -0.93
CA SER A 8 -11.09 3.76 -2.08
C SER A 8 -10.35 3.58 -3.41
N GLU A 9 -9.14 4.13 -3.50
CA GLU A 9 -8.34 3.98 -4.70
C GLU A 9 -7.90 2.53 -4.89
N LEU A 10 -7.59 1.85 -3.80
CA LEU A 10 -7.09 0.48 -3.84
C LEU A 10 -8.16 -0.52 -4.26
N TRP A 11 -9.43 -0.20 -4.08
CA TRP A 11 -10.51 -1.09 -4.48
C TRP A 11 -10.55 -1.37 -5.99
N ARG A 12 -9.96 -0.48 -6.77
CA ARG A 12 -9.93 -0.62 -8.23
C ARG A 12 -8.80 -1.47 -8.74
N LEU A 13 -7.86 -1.81 -7.87
CA LEU A 13 -6.67 -2.54 -8.29
C LEU A 13 -6.85 -4.03 -8.11
N THR A 14 -6.21 -4.78 -9.00
CA THR A 14 -6.15 -6.24 -8.87
C THR A 14 -5.14 -6.59 -7.79
N LEU A 15 -5.18 -7.85 -7.33
CA LEU A 15 -4.21 -8.32 -6.35
C LEU A 15 -2.78 -8.18 -6.87
N GLU A 16 -2.57 -8.46 -8.15
CA GLU A 16 -1.25 -8.29 -8.77
C GLU A 16 -0.81 -6.83 -8.74
N GLU A 17 -1.72 -5.93 -9.06
CA GLU A 17 -1.41 -4.51 -9.03
C GLU A 17 -1.11 -4.02 -7.62
N LEU A 18 -1.84 -4.54 -6.64
CA LEU A 18 -1.58 -4.22 -5.24
C LEU A 18 -0.18 -4.69 -4.82
N GLY A 19 0.20 -5.89 -5.25
CA GLY A 19 1.53 -6.42 -4.96
C GLY A 19 2.64 -5.58 -5.57
N ALA A 20 2.45 -5.14 -6.81
CA ALA A 20 3.42 -4.28 -7.48
C ALA A 20 3.52 -2.93 -6.79
N LEU A 21 2.38 -2.37 -6.39
CA LEU A 21 2.35 -1.09 -5.68
C LEU A 21 3.05 -1.23 -4.32
N PHE A 22 2.82 -2.32 -3.64
CA PHE A 22 3.47 -2.58 -2.34
C PHE A 22 4.99 -2.55 -2.48
N ARG A 23 5.50 -3.23 -3.50
CA ARG A 23 6.95 -3.24 -3.75
C ARG A 23 7.49 -1.85 -4.07
N THR A 24 6.75 -1.11 -4.89
CA THR A 24 7.15 0.26 -5.23
C THR A 24 7.22 1.13 -3.97
N LEU A 25 6.23 1.00 -3.09
CA LEU A 25 6.21 1.77 -1.86
C LEU A 25 7.35 1.38 -0.91
N GLN A 26 7.73 0.11 -0.90
CA GLN A 26 8.87 -0.33 -0.09
C GLN A 26 10.16 0.31 -0.58
N ILE A 27 10.32 0.44 -1.90
CA ILE A 27 11.48 1.12 -2.46
C ILE A 27 11.46 2.59 -2.09
N GLU A 28 10.30 3.22 -2.18
CA GLU A 28 10.15 4.62 -1.78
C GLU A 28 10.49 4.83 -0.31
N LEU A 29 10.09 3.89 0.53
CA LEU A 29 10.38 3.97 1.96
C LEU A 29 11.88 4.03 2.22
N ARG A 30 12.65 3.26 1.47
CA ARG A 30 14.10 3.25 1.62
C ARG A 30 14.74 4.57 1.23
N ARG A 31 14.08 5.31 0.35
CA ARG A 31 14.58 6.59 -0.13
C ARG A 31 14.22 7.76 0.76
N THR A 32 13.26 7.56 1.67
CA THR A 32 12.84 8.65 2.54
C THR A 32 13.75 8.75 3.75
N ALA A 33 13.96 9.98 4.21
CA ALA A 33 14.78 10.20 5.40
C ALA A 33 14.02 9.78 6.64
N PRO A 34 14.71 9.19 7.63
CA PRO A 34 14.07 8.82 8.90
C PRO A 34 13.43 10.05 9.55
N GLY A 35 12.20 9.89 10.01
CA GLY A 35 11.47 10.96 10.68
C GLY A 35 10.88 12.02 9.76
N SER A 36 11.00 11.86 8.46
CA SER A 36 10.44 12.83 7.52
C SER A 36 8.92 12.64 7.38
N ALA A 37 8.25 13.70 6.96
CA ALA A 37 6.81 13.63 6.71
C ALA A 37 6.52 12.67 5.55
N GLU A 38 7.39 12.64 4.56
CA GLU A 38 7.24 11.72 3.43
C GLU A 38 7.27 10.27 3.86
N ARG A 39 8.15 9.96 4.81
CA ARG A 39 8.22 8.61 5.33
C ARG A 39 6.90 8.20 5.98
N GLY A 40 6.29 9.11 6.72
CA GLY A 40 5.00 8.85 7.35
C GLY A 40 3.91 8.57 6.32
N ILE A 41 3.91 9.32 5.22
CA ILE A 41 2.94 9.12 4.15
C ILE A 41 3.14 7.77 3.49
N VAL A 42 4.39 7.40 3.21
CA VAL A 42 4.69 6.10 2.59
C VAL A 42 4.28 4.96 3.50
N LEU A 43 4.56 5.08 4.80
CA LEU A 43 4.18 4.05 5.75
C LEU A 43 2.66 3.88 5.83
N ALA A 44 1.93 4.99 5.84
CA ALA A 44 0.47 4.92 5.85
C ALA A 44 -0.06 4.25 4.59
N SER A 45 0.52 4.58 3.44
CA SER A 45 0.12 3.98 2.17
C SER A 45 0.41 2.49 2.15
N LEU A 46 1.57 2.08 2.67
CA LEU A 46 1.92 0.66 2.77
C LEU A 46 0.91 -0.10 3.63
N GLU A 47 0.51 0.50 4.73
CA GLU A 47 -0.46 -0.14 5.61
C GLU A 47 -1.80 -0.31 4.91
N ASN A 48 -2.24 0.70 4.17
CA ASN A 48 -3.49 0.63 3.42
C ASN A 48 -3.43 -0.46 2.35
N VAL A 49 -2.31 -0.54 1.61
CA VAL A 49 -2.14 -1.57 0.58
C VAL A 49 -2.15 -2.95 1.22
N ARG A 50 -1.45 -3.11 2.34
CA ARG A 50 -1.39 -4.38 3.04
C ARG A 50 -2.78 -4.84 3.47
N ARG A 51 -3.58 -3.94 3.98
CA ARG A 51 -4.96 -4.25 4.37
C ARG A 51 -5.82 -4.65 3.18
N ALA A 52 -5.64 -3.96 2.06
CA ALA A 52 -6.38 -4.28 0.85
C ALA A 52 -6.02 -5.67 0.34
N MET A 53 -4.74 -6.01 0.36
CA MET A 53 -4.29 -7.32 -0.05
C MET A 53 -4.84 -8.41 0.86
N ALA A 54 -4.79 -8.19 2.16
CA ALA A 54 -5.31 -9.15 3.14
C ALA A 54 -6.80 -9.37 2.95
N ALA A 55 -7.55 -8.30 2.70
CA ALA A 55 -8.98 -8.40 2.46
C ALA A 55 -9.29 -9.21 1.21
N ARG A 56 -8.49 -9.01 0.15
CA ARG A 56 -8.66 -9.78 -1.08
C ARG A 56 -8.41 -11.27 -0.87
N LEU A 57 -7.33 -11.58 -0.16
CA LEU A 57 -6.97 -12.96 0.13
C LEU A 57 -8.01 -13.63 0.99
N THR A 58 -8.53 -12.93 2.00
CA THR A 58 -9.57 -13.46 2.86
C THR A 58 -10.84 -13.77 2.08
N ARG A 59 -11.21 -12.91 1.15
CA ARG A 59 -12.37 -13.14 0.31
C ARG A 59 -12.23 -14.40 -0.55
N ARG A 60 -11.04 -14.61 -1.07
CA ARG A 60 -10.77 -15.76 -1.92
C ARG A 60 -10.86 -17.08 -1.17
N GLN A 61 -10.49 -17.05 0.10
CA GLN A 61 -10.46 -18.25 0.92
C GLN A 61 -11.78 -18.55 1.58
N LYS A 62 -12.74 -17.71 1.40
CA LYS A 62 -14.03 -17.91 2.02
C LYS A 62 -14.72 -19.10 1.37
N PRO A 63 -15.17 -20.07 2.16
CA PRO A 63 -15.88 -21.25 1.63
C PRO A 63 -17.22 -20.88 1.07
#